data_1ae251b81a53cf3617b188205b9c7a30
#
_entry.id   1ae251b81a53cf3617b188205b9c7a30
#
_cell.length_a   1.000
_cell.length_b   1.000
_cell.length_c   1.000
_cell.angle_alpha   90.00
_cell.angle_beta   90.00
_cell.angle_gamma   90.00
#
_symmetry.space_group_name_H-M   'P 1'
#
loop_
_entity.id
_entity.type
_entity.pdbx_description
1 polymer ?
#
loop_
_entity_poly.entity_id
_entity_poly.type
_entity_poly.pdbx_seq_one_letter_code
_entity_poly.pdbx_strand_id
1 'polypeptide(L)'
;CVEYRACNRHGEWVWMRCRGHLERDAGGEPVLFAGIITNLGKKNKVDHLTGVFNKFEFEHEVRRLLDAQPREGVCVLLFGIDGLKRINGLYNRLFGDEVIRIVCQKLQTLAPPGGTVFRLDGDEFGVVLRGGTLRAVQGYFGAVQQAFSTQQTFDGSKFFCTLSCGCAFAPHDGTTYLGLLKCASSALDHAKRHGKNRMEVFSSAILGPAERAMELTELLRESIENGCNGFSLHYQPVFSPDGRLCGAEALSRWQCARFGSVPPGEFIALLEKNGMILSFGRWAFRQAVRQCAVFLDEYPAFSMAVNLSCLQLEDPTLVEYLAQTLREEGVSAEHIIVELTESYLAPNLERLSGLLAQMRGLGLRVAMDDFGTGYSSLSVLKHAPVDIVKIDRSFVQGLCGSAFDHSFVHLMVELCHSVGIRVCVEGVETTAELAALQPFGADYLQGFLLGHPEPAARF
;
A
#
# COMPACT_ATOMS: atom_id res chain seq x y z
N CYS A 1 15.36 7.87 -38.52
CA CYS A 1 15.30 6.42 -38.32
C CYS A 1 13.91 5.95 -38.70
N VAL A 2 13.79 4.99 -39.61
CA VAL A 2 12.52 4.45 -40.10
C VAL A 2 12.58 2.93 -40.02
N GLU A 3 11.48 2.31 -39.58
CA GLU A 3 11.29 0.86 -39.65
C GLU A 3 10.22 0.54 -40.68
N TYR A 4 10.52 -0.42 -41.55
CA TYR A 4 9.61 -0.85 -42.60
C TYR A 4 9.76 -2.34 -42.90
N ARG A 5 8.77 -2.95 -43.54
CA ARG A 5 8.86 -4.33 -44.01
C ARG A 5 9.39 -4.38 -45.42
N ALA A 6 10.35 -5.26 -45.69
CA ALA A 6 10.87 -5.58 -47.00
C ALA A 6 10.76 -7.09 -47.25
N CYS A 7 10.50 -7.48 -48.48
CA CYS A 7 10.47 -8.87 -48.89
C CYS A 7 11.91 -9.32 -49.19
N ASN A 8 12.37 -10.42 -48.56
CA ASN A 8 13.68 -10.99 -48.88
C ASN A 8 13.64 -11.83 -50.14
N ARG A 9 14.81 -12.28 -50.61
CA ARG A 9 14.95 -13.10 -51.83
C ARG A 9 14.20 -14.44 -51.80
N HIS A 10 13.74 -14.87 -50.63
CA HIS A 10 12.95 -16.10 -50.43
C HIS A 10 11.46 -15.84 -50.36
N GLY A 11 10.99 -14.60 -50.63
CA GLY A 11 9.57 -14.24 -50.55
C GLY A 11 9.07 -13.95 -49.13
N GLU A 12 9.99 -13.89 -48.14
CA GLU A 12 9.58 -13.64 -46.74
C GLU A 12 9.63 -12.16 -46.41
N TRP A 13 8.63 -11.64 -45.73
CA TRP A 13 8.59 -10.28 -45.23
C TRP A 13 9.42 -10.15 -43.94
N VAL A 14 10.49 -9.35 -44.01
CA VAL A 14 11.40 -9.06 -42.88
C VAL A 14 11.33 -7.59 -42.50
N TRP A 15 11.48 -7.32 -41.20
CA TRP A 15 11.57 -5.95 -40.73
C TRP A 15 12.96 -5.41 -40.90
N MET A 16 13.07 -4.20 -41.47
CA MET A 16 14.30 -3.47 -41.69
C MET A 16 14.23 -2.17 -40.89
N ARG A 17 15.38 -1.80 -40.28
CA ARG A 17 15.57 -0.49 -39.67
C ARG A 17 16.61 0.28 -40.47
N CYS A 18 16.20 1.45 -40.98
CA CYS A 18 17.12 2.36 -41.68
C CYS A 18 17.41 3.56 -40.78
N ARG A 19 18.70 3.81 -40.55
CA ARG A 19 19.23 5.03 -39.94
C ARG A 19 20.15 5.67 -40.90
N GLY A 20 19.93 6.95 -41.27
CA GLY A 20 20.76 7.64 -42.20
C GLY A 20 20.93 9.12 -41.88
N HIS A 21 22.00 9.69 -42.37
CA HIS A 21 22.26 11.12 -42.33
C HIS A 21 22.33 11.60 -43.79
N LEU A 22 21.69 12.76 -44.03
CA LEU A 22 21.64 13.40 -45.32
C LEU A 22 22.51 14.66 -45.25
N GLU A 23 23.60 14.67 -46.04
CA GLU A 23 24.40 15.89 -46.22
C GLU A 23 23.82 16.72 -47.39
N ARG A 24 23.81 18.03 -47.22
CA ARG A 24 23.33 18.98 -48.19
C ARG A 24 24.42 19.98 -48.51
N ASP A 25 24.45 20.43 -49.75
CA ASP A 25 25.35 21.50 -50.16
C ASP A 25 24.93 22.89 -49.62
N ALA A 26 25.71 23.92 -49.95
CA ALA A 26 25.44 25.29 -49.53
C ALA A 26 24.13 25.86 -50.10
N GLY A 27 23.56 25.25 -51.14
CA GLY A 27 22.26 25.59 -51.75
C GLY A 27 21.09 24.84 -51.13
N GLY A 28 21.35 23.89 -50.20
CA GLY A 28 20.34 23.07 -49.55
C GLY A 28 19.98 21.78 -50.29
N GLU A 29 20.64 21.50 -51.46
CA GLU A 29 20.41 20.30 -52.23
C GLU A 29 21.09 19.06 -51.61
N PRO A 30 20.47 17.87 -51.65
CA PRO A 30 21.05 16.65 -51.08
C PRO A 30 22.24 16.18 -51.94
N VAL A 31 23.43 16.10 -51.31
CA VAL A 31 24.70 15.68 -51.96
C VAL A 31 25.04 14.23 -51.59
N LEU A 32 24.82 13.83 -50.34
CA LEU A 32 25.16 12.50 -49.87
C LEU A 32 24.14 11.99 -48.89
N PHE A 33 23.69 10.76 -49.07
CA PHE A 33 22.95 10.01 -48.06
C PHE A 33 23.83 8.83 -47.60
N ALA A 34 24.27 8.89 -46.35
CA ALA A 34 24.98 7.78 -45.70
C ALA A 34 24.08 7.15 -44.65
N GLY A 35 23.88 5.86 -44.69
CA GLY A 35 23.01 5.17 -43.76
C GLY A 35 23.38 3.72 -43.52
N ILE A 36 22.89 3.20 -42.39
CA ILE A 36 22.99 1.80 -42.02
C ILE A 36 21.58 1.21 -42.10
N ILE A 37 21.42 0.15 -42.89
CA ILE A 37 20.22 -0.66 -42.93
C ILE A 37 20.50 -1.93 -42.12
N THR A 38 19.73 -2.10 -41.04
CA THR A 38 19.81 -3.28 -40.18
C THR A 38 18.61 -4.16 -40.49
N ASN A 39 18.88 -5.41 -40.87
CA ASN A 39 17.81 -6.41 -40.94
C ASN A 39 17.42 -6.83 -39.52
N LEU A 40 16.20 -6.49 -39.12
CA LEU A 40 15.65 -6.87 -37.82
C LEU A 40 15.10 -8.31 -37.84
N GLY A 41 15.12 -8.97 -39.00
CA GLY A 41 14.64 -10.34 -39.17
C GLY A 41 13.12 -10.50 -39.06
N LYS A 42 12.64 -11.71 -39.13
CA LYS A 42 11.49 -12.12 -38.32
C LYS A 42 11.95 -11.85 -36.88
N LYS A 43 11.28 -10.93 -36.11
CA LYS A 43 11.62 -10.72 -34.70
C LYS A 43 12.00 -12.07 -34.14
N ASN A 44 13.30 -12.24 -33.86
CA ASN A 44 13.82 -13.58 -33.62
C ASN A 44 13.11 -14.10 -32.39
N LYS A 45 12.22 -15.06 -32.54
CA LYS A 45 11.38 -15.61 -31.48
C LYS A 45 12.21 -16.39 -30.46
N VAL A 46 13.44 -16.71 -30.86
CA VAL A 46 14.32 -17.65 -30.16
C VAL A 46 15.57 -16.91 -29.68
N ASP A 47 16.01 -17.22 -28.48
CA ASP A 47 17.30 -16.77 -27.97
C ASP A 47 18.45 -17.56 -28.62
N HIS A 48 19.43 -16.83 -29.17
CA HIS A 48 20.53 -17.43 -29.93
C HIS A 48 21.47 -18.32 -29.11
N LEU A 49 21.59 -18.03 -27.81
CA LEU A 49 22.49 -18.79 -26.94
C LEU A 49 21.90 -20.12 -26.52
N THR A 50 20.62 -20.11 -26.17
CA THR A 50 19.96 -21.26 -25.53
C THR A 50 18.99 -22.03 -26.42
N GLY A 51 18.55 -21.43 -27.53
CA GLY A 51 17.59 -22.05 -28.44
C GLY A 51 16.14 -22.04 -27.96
N VAL A 52 15.84 -21.56 -26.76
CA VAL A 52 14.46 -21.41 -26.27
C VAL A 52 13.85 -20.09 -26.74
N PHE A 53 12.55 -19.94 -26.58
CA PHE A 53 11.87 -18.66 -26.87
C PHE A 53 12.43 -17.53 -26.02
N ASN A 54 12.44 -16.31 -26.59
CA ASN A 54 12.96 -15.13 -25.93
C ASN A 54 11.88 -14.35 -25.19
N LYS A 55 12.25 -13.20 -24.61
CA LYS A 55 11.35 -12.32 -23.82
C LYS A 55 10.14 -11.81 -24.59
N PHE A 56 10.22 -11.63 -25.90
CA PHE A 56 9.09 -11.15 -26.69
C PHE A 56 8.02 -12.23 -26.83
N GLU A 57 8.43 -13.49 -27.01
CA GLU A 57 7.51 -14.61 -27.02
C GLU A 57 6.98 -14.94 -25.63
N PHE A 58 7.76 -14.70 -24.57
CA PHE A 58 7.28 -14.79 -23.19
C PHE A 58 6.13 -13.81 -22.94
N GLU A 59 6.31 -12.53 -23.28
CA GLU A 59 5.26 -11.52 -23.18
C GLU A 59 4.02 -11.90 -23.99
N HIS A 60 4.23 -12.32 -25.25
CA HIS A 60 3.15 -12.73 -26.13
C HIS A 60 2.36 -13.92 -25.55
N GLU A 61 3.03 -14.92 -25.03
CA GLU A 61 2.40 -16.12 -24.47
C GLU A 61 1.63 -15.81 -23.18
N VAL A 62 2.22 -15.02 -22.26
CA VAL A 62 1.52 -14.60 -21.03
C VAL A 62 0.28 -13.79 -21.37
N ARG A 63 0.37 -12.79 -22.28
CA ARG A 63 -0.80 -12.02 -22.73
C ARG A 63 -1.89 -12.91 -23.33
N ARG A 64 -1.51 -13.81 -24.25
CA ARG A 64 -2.43 -14.75 -24.89
C ARG A 64 -3.18 -15.61 -23.87
N LEU A 65 -2.49 -16.08 -22.83
CA LEU A 65 -3.11 -16.89 -21.79
C LEU A 65 -4.01 -16.07 -20.86
N LEU A 66 -3.62 -14.84 -20.53
CA LEU A 66 -4.45 -13.94 -19.72
C LEU A 66 -5.73 -13.55 -20.48
N ASP A 67 -5.64 -13.23 -21.78
CA ASP A 67 -6.78 -12.88 -22.62
C ASP A 67 -7.77 -14.04 -22.79
N ALA A 68 -7.25 -15.28 -22.82
CA ALA A 68 -8.07 -16.48 -22.89
C ALA A 68 -8.83 -16.79 -21.58
N GLN A 69 -8.51 -16.10 -20.48
CA GLN A 69 -9.10 -16.27 -19.14
C GLN A 69 -9.31 -17.74 -18.78
N PRO A 70 -8.25 -18.55 -18.72
CA PRO A 70 -8.39 -19.97 -18.44
C PRO A 70 -8.94 -20.17 -17.02
N ARG A 71 -9.94 -21.06 -16.87
CA ARG A 71 -10.54 -21.40 -15.57
C ARG A 71 -9.51 -21.88 -14.53
N GLU A 72 -8.41 -22.45 -15.00
CA GLU A 72 -7.33 -23.03 -14.19
C GLU A 72 -6.26 -22.01 -13.78
N GLY A 73 -6.37 -20.75 -14.22
CA GLY A 73 -5.39 -19.71 -13.96
C GLY A 73 -4.10 -19.82 -14.78
N VAL A 74 -3.20 -18.88 -14.58
CA VAL A 74 -1.87 -18.83 -15.19
C VAL A 74 -0.84 -18.59 -14.09
N CYS A 75 0.24 -19.37 -14.10
CA CYS A 75 1.37 -19.15 -13.20
C CYS A 75 2.60 -18.73 -14.00
N VAL A 76 3.28 -17.70 -13.52
CA VAL A 76 4.54 -17.20 -14.03
C VAL A 76 5.63 -17.41 -13.00
N LEU A 77 6.71 -18.06 -13.41
CA LEU A 77 7.92 -18.21 -12.62
C LEU A 77 9.07 -17.47 -13.31
N LEU A 78 9.84 -16.73 -12.53
CA LEU A 78 11.09 -16.14 -12.95
C LEU A 78 12.24 -16.81 -12.21
N PHE A 79 13.17 -17.37 -12.94
CA PHE A 79 14.39 -17.97 -12.39
C PHE A 79 15.59 -17.07 -12.67
N GLY A 80 16.44 -16.89 -11.68
CA GLY A 80 17.72 -16.21 -11.82
C GLY A 80 18.87 -17.11 -11.39
N ILE A 81 19.96 -17.12 -12.17
CA ILE A 81 21.17 -17.89 -11.82
C ILE A 81 21.94 -17.14 -10.74
N ASP A 82 22.12 -17.78 -9.59
CA ASP A 82 22.82 -17.17 -8.48
C ASP A 82 24.32 -17.10 -8.71
N GLY A 83 24.86 -15.89 -8.71
CA GLY A 83 26.32 -15.67 -8.79
C GLY A 83 26.95 -15.86 -10.16
N LEU A 84 26.22 -15.79 -11.28
CA LEU A 84 26.75 -15.89 -12.64
C LEU A 84 27.88 -14.88 -12.89
N LYS A 85 27.78 -13.65 -12.36
CA LYS A 85 28.87 -12.66 -12.43
C LYS A 85 30.18 -13.15 -11.82
N ARG A 86 30.09 -13.88 -10.71
CA ARG A 86 31.27 -14.48 -10.04
C ARG A 86 31.86 -15.62 -10.89
N ILE A 87 31.01 -16.43 -11.50
CA ILE A 87 31.46 -17.51 -12.41
C ILE A 87 32.19 -16.88 -13.61
N ASN A 88 31.63 -15.85 -14.23
CA ASN A 88 32.26 -15.11 -15.32
C ASN A 88 33.60 -14.51 -14.93
N GLY A 89 33.76 -14.04 -13.70
CA GLY A 89 35.03 -13.49 -13.19
C GLY A 89 36.08 -14.53 -12.87
N LEU A 90 35.66 -15.75 -12.46
CA LEU A 90 36.60 -16.84 -12.14
C LEU A 90 37.08 -17.60 -13.38
N TYR A 91 36.24 -17.75 -14.38
CA TYR A 91 36.58 -18.51 -15.60
C TYR A 91 36.70 -17.57 -16.80
N ASN A 92 35.62 -17.25 -17.44
CA ASN A 92 35.43 -16.22 -18.45
C ASN A 92 33.97 -16.17 -18.90
N ARG A 93 33.65 -15.26 -19.83
CA ARG A 93 32.28 -15.10 -20.33
C ARG A 93 31.76 -16.31 -21.12
N LEU A 94 32.63 -16.96 -21.90
CA LEU A 94 32.28 -18.15 -22.69
C LEU A 94 31.86 -19.31 -21.77
N PHE A 95 32.56 -19.48 -20.66
CA PHE A 95 32.17 -20.44 -19.63
C PHE A 95 30.82 -20.13 -19.00
N GLY A 96 30.54 -18.86 -18.71
CA GLY A 96 29.22 -18.41 -18.23
C GLY A 96 28.10 -18.67 -19.24
N ASP A 97 28.37 -18.53 -20.52
CA ASP A 97 27.42 -18.85 -21.58
C ASP A 97 27.07 -20.36 -21.58
N GLU A 98 28.05 -21.23 -21.31
CA GLU A 98 27.78 -22.67 -21.13
C GLU A 98 26.97 -22.98 -19.87
N VAL A 99 27.26 -22.29 -18.77
CA VAL A 99 26.43 -22.41 -17.55
C VAL A 99 24.97 -22.07 -17.85
N ILE A 100 24.73 -20.99 -18.61
CA ILE A 100 23.38 -20.59 -19.05
C ILE A 100 22.73 -21.69 -19.91
N ARG A 101 23.46 -22.34 -20.81
CA ARG A 101 22.94 -23.45 -21.64
C ARG A 101 22.57 -24.66 -20.78
N ILE A 102 23.43 -25.05 -19.84
CA ILE A 102 23.19 -26.17 -18.91
C ILE A 102 21.95 -25.89 -18.07
N VAL A 103 21.81 -24.68 -17.52
CA VAL A 103 20.64 -24.26 -16.74
C VAL A 103 19.38 -24.35 -17.60
N CYS A 104 19.41 -23.79 -18.80
CA CYS A 104 18.28 -23.81 -19.73
C CYS A 104 17.81 -25.23 -20.04
N GLN A 105 18.74 -26.13 -20.39
CA GLN A 105 18.43 -27.53 -20.68
C GLN A 105 17.79 -28.25 -19.50
N LYS A 106 18.29 -28.02 -18.28
CA LYS A 106 17.71 -28.61 -17.07
C LYS A 106 16.33 -28.06 -16.78
N LEU A 107 16.11 -26.72 -16.90
CA LEU A 107 14.81 -26.12 -16.74
C LEU A 107 13.78 -26.71 -17.73
N GLN A 108 14.17 -26.92 -19.01
CA GLN A 108 13.30 -27.54 -20.00
C GLN A 108 13.00 -29.02 -19.68
N THR A 109 14.03 -29.79 -19.33
CA THR A 109 13.87 -31.24 -19.07
C THR A 109 13.00 -31.52 -17.85
N LEU A 110 13.06 -30.63 -16.84
CA LEU A 110 12.31 -30.77 -15.59
C LEU A 110 10.94 -30.08 -15.63
N ALA A 111 10.66 -29.28 -16.66
CA ALA A 111 9.41 -28.54 -16.76
C ALA A 111 8.20 -29.48 -16.74
N PRO A 112 7.15 -29.17 -15.96
CA PRO A 112 5.95 -29.98 -15.94
C PRO A 112 5.21 -29.92 -17.29
N PRO A 113 4.31 -30.89 -17.58
CA PRO A 113 3.53 -30.89 -18.82
C PRO A 113 2.79 -29.57 -19.02
N GLY A 114 2.93 -28.98 -20.21
CA GLY A 114 2.36 -27.66 -20.54
C GLY A 114 3.18 -26.47 -20.07
N GLY A 115 4.31 -26.68 -19.42
CA GLY A 115 5.27 -25.65 -19.05
C GLY A 115 6.16 -25.26 -20.23
N THR A 116 6.28 -23.95 -20.49
CA THR A 116 7.16 -23.42 -21.54
C THR A 116 8.24 -22.57 -20.90
N VAL A 117 9.49 -22.83 -21.27
CA VAL A 117 10.68 -22.12 -20.79
C VAL A 117 11.09 -21.06 -21.80
N PHE A 118 11.40 -19.88 -21.30
CA PHE A 118 11.83 -18.71 -22.07
C PHE A 118 13.12 -18.16 -21.47
N ARG A 119 13.98 -17.58 -22.29
CA ARG A 119 15.07 -16.76 -21.81
C ARG A 119 14.69 -15.29 -21.88
N LEU A 120 14.81 -14.58 -20.78
CA LEU A 120 14.39 -13.18 -20.69
C LEU A 120 15.55 -12.23 -20.98
N ASP A 121 16.54 -12.21 -20.11
CA ASP A 121 17.74 -11.37 -20.27
C ASP A 121 18.87 -11.91 -19.35
N GLY A 122 20.12 -11.73 -19.75
CA GLY A 122 21.29 -12.07 -18.93
C GLY A 122 21.25 -13.47 -18.32
N ASP A 123 21.01 -13.54 -17.02
CA ASP A 123 20.92 -14.73 -16.19
C ASP A 123 19.48 -15.16 -15.85
N GLU A 124 18.47 -14.54 -16.48
CA GLU A 124 17.07 -14.75 -16.13
C GLU A 124 16.29 -15.58 -17.16
N PHE A 125 15.48 -16.49 -16.63
CA PHE A 125 14.55 -17.33 -17.38
C PHE A 125 13.13 -17.13 -16.89
N GLY A 126 12.17 -17.12 -17.83
CA GLY A 126 10.75 -17.18 -17.55
C GLY A 126 10.20 -18.57 -17.77
N VAL A 127 9.28 -19.02 -16.94
CA VAL A 127 8.51 -20.22 -17.16
C VAL A 127 7.03 -19.90 -17.00
N VAL A 128 6.23 -20.30 -17.97
CA VAL A 128 4.77 -20.10 -17.95
C VAL A 128 4.10 -21.46 -17.81
N LEU A 129 3.20 -21.57 -16.83
CA LEU A 129 2.40 -22.77 -16.59
C LEU A 129 0.92 -22.42 -16.69
N ARG A 130 0.20 -23.14 -17.55
CA ARG A 130 -1.26 -23.11 -17.56
C ARG A 130 -1.81 -24.05 -16.50
N GLY A 131 -2.71 -23.57 -15.65
CA GLY A 131 -3.28 -24.39 -14.56
C GLY A 131 -2.27 -24.75 -13.45
N GLY A 132 -1.17 -23.99 -13.32
CA GLY A 132 -0.14 -24.25 -12.33
C GLY A 132 -0.66 -24.08 -10.91
N THR A 133 -0.67 -25.16 -10.13
CA THR A 133 -0.95 -25.11 -8.70
C THR A 133 0.32 -24.83 -7.90
N LEU A 134 0.20 -24.27 -6.69
CA LEU A 134 1.33 -24.06 -5.79
C LEU A 134 2.16 -25.33 -5.58
N ARG A 135 1.49 -26.49 -5.43
CA ARG A 135 2.15 -27.79 -5.26
C ARG A 135 2.98 -28.18 -6.50
N ALA A 136 2.45 -27.95 -7.71
CA ALA A 136 3.15 -28.26 -8.96
C ALA A 136 4.41 -27.37 -9.12
N VAL A 137 4.28 -26.08 -8.79
CA VAL A 137 5.38 -25.12 -8.83
C VAL A 137 6.48 -25.47 -7.81
N GLN A 138 6.09 -25.81 -6.57
CA GLN A 138 7.01 -26.25 -5.53
C GLN A 138 7.74 -27.55 -5.93
N GLY A 139 7.02 -28.51 -6.53
CA GLY A 139 7.60 -29.76 -7.04
C GLY A 139 8.60 -29.48 -8.16
N TYR A 140 8.27 -28.60 -9.09
CA TYR A 140 9.19 -28.20 -10.18
C TYR A 140 10.45 -27.54 -9.63
N PHE A 141 10.30 -26.54 -8.76
CA PHE A 141 11.45 -25.87 -8.14
C PHE A 141 12.31 -26.85 -7.34
N GLY A 142 11.69 -27.75 -6.56
CA GLY A 142 12.42 -28.77 -5.80
C GLY A 142 13.24 -29.72 -6.70
N ALA A 143 12.70 -30.13 -7.86
CA ALA A 143 13.43 -30.91 -8.85
C ALA A 143 14.60 -30.13 -9.45
N VAL A 144 14.42 -28.83 -9.75
CA VAL A 144 15.49 -27.94 -10.24
C VAL A 144 16.56 -27.79 -9.15
N GLN A 145 16.18 -27.50 -7.91
CA GLN A 145 17.10 -27.35 -6.79
C GLN A 145 17.93 -28.64 -6.57
N GLN A 146 17.29 -29.79 -6.63
CA GLN A 146 17.98 -31.08 -6.52
C GLN A 146 18.97 -31.30 -7.68
N ALA A 147 18.61 -30.93 -8.91
CA ALA A 147 19.48 -31.08 -10.08
C ALA A 147 20.75 -30.19 -10.00
N PHE A 148 20.72 -29.12 -9.19
CA PHE A 148 21.87 -28.25 -8.96
C PHE A 148 22.47 -28.39 -7.54
N SER A 149 22.01 -29.34 -6.74
CA SER A 149 22.61 -29.63 -5.42
C SER A 149 23.98 -30.25 -5.49
N THR A 150 24.34 -30.86 -6.64
CA THR A 150 25.63 -31.47 -6.90
C THR A 150 26.49 -30.60 -7.84
N GLN A 151 27.79 -30.83 -7.76
CA GLN A 151 28.75 -30.18 -8.63
C GLN A 151 28.47 -30.49 -10.10
N GLN A 152 28.41 -29.47 -10.94
CA GLN A 152 28.25 -29.59 -12.38
C GLN A 152 29.64 -29.64 -13.05
N THR A 153 29.72 -30.25 -14.21
CA THR A 153 30.99 -30.38 -14.94
C THR A 153 30.82 -29.91 -16.39
N PHE A 154 31.72 -29.07 -16.85
CA PHE A 154 31.80 -28.66 -18.24
C PHE A 154 33.29 -28.57 -18.65
N ASP A 155 33.63 -29.20 -19.74
CA ASP A 155 35.01 -29.27 -20.30
C ASP A 155 36.07 -29.57 -19.23
N GLY A 156 35.84 -30.58 -18.41
CA GLY A 156 36.74 -30.97 -17.31
C GLY A 156 36.74 -30.04 -16.08
N SER A 157 36.16 -28.85 -16.20
CA SER A 157 36.03 -27.89 -15.11
C SER A 157 34.76 -28.15 -14.30
N LYS A 158 34.88 -28.04 -12.97
CA LYS A 158 33.80 -28.27 -12.04
C LYS A 158 33.29 -26.95 -11.47
N PHE A 159 31.98 -26.75 -11.44
CA PHE A 159 31.38 -25.53 -10.89
C PHE A 159 30.12 -25.82 -10.07
N PHE A 160 29.77 -24.88 -9.21
CA PHE A 160 28.52 -24.88 -8.47
C PHE A 160 27.72 -23.62 -8.85
N CYS A 161 26.45 -23.83 -9.13
CA CYS A 161 25.49 -22.72 -9.23
C CYS A 161 24.17 -23.16 -8.59
N THR A 162 23.42 -22.19 -8.11
CA THR A 162 22.06 -22.37 -7.62
C THR A 162 21.13 -21.42 -8.38
N LEU A 163 19.84 -21.64 -8.25
CA LEU A 163 18.85 -20.78 -8.85
C LEU A 163 17.91 -20.25 -7.76
N SER A 164 17.63 -18.96 -7.83
CA SER A 164 16.52 -18.35 -7.09
C SER A 164 15.32 -18.25 -8.01
N CYS A 165 14.11 -18.36 -7.44
CA CYS A 165 12.87 -18.31 -8.22
C CYS A 165 11.85 -17.40 -7.55
N GLY A 166 11.18 -16.56 -8.36
CA GLY A 166 9.99 -15.80 -7.98
C GLY A 166 8.77 -16.32 -8.74
N CYS A 167 7.64 -16.46 -8.06
CA CYS A 167 6.41 -17.02 -8.60
C CYS A 167 5.24 -16.08 -8.37
N ALA A 168 4.37 -15.91 -9.39
CA ALA A 168 3.12 -15.16 -9.29
C ALA A 168 1.98 -15.88 -10.03
N PHE A 169 0.75 -15.77 -9.52
CA PHE A 169 -0.44 -16.44 -10.02
C PHE A 169 -1.48 -15.44 -10.52
N ALA A 170 -1.95 -15.62 -11.75
CA ALA A 170 -3.12 -14.90 -12.25
C ALA A 170 -4.39 -15.73 -11.99
N PRO A 171 -5.54 -15.10 -11.65
CA PRO A 171 -5.74 -13.63 -11.56
C PRO A 171 -5.38 -13.01 -10.20
N HIS A 172 -4.99 -13.80 -9.19
CA HIS A 172 -4.79 -13.38 -7.80
C HIS A 172 -3.74 -12.26 -7.65
N ASP A 173 -2.56 -12.43 -8.26
CA ASP A 173 -1.44 -11.50 -8.12
C ASP A 173 -1.40 -10.43 -9.22
N GLY A 174 -2.21 -10.62 -10.27
CA GLY A 174 -2.34 -9.66 -11.35
C GLY A 174 -3.15 -10.21 -12.52
N THR A 175 -3.84 -9.31 -13.22
CA THR A 175 -4.65 -9.62 -14.42
C THR A 175 -4.00 -9.15 -15.71
N THR A 176 -2.89 -8.43 -15.63
CA THR A 176 -2.12 -7.92 -16.78
C THR A 176 -0.72 -8.53 -16.79
N TYR A 177 -0.11 -8.60 -17.97
CA TYR A 177 1.28 -9.05 -18.13
C TYR A 177 2.25 -8.29 -17.24
N LEU A 178 2.19 -6.94 -17.26
CA LEU A 178 3.11 -6.10 -16.49
C LEU A 178 2.90 -6.28 -14.98
N GLY A 179 1.64 -6.39 -14.53
CA GLY A 179 1.32 -6.63 -13.12
C GLY A 179 1.88 -7.97 -12.64
N LEU A 180 1.65 -9.04 -13.41
CA LEU A 180 2.09 -10.37 -13.05
C LEU A 180 3.62 -10.51 -13.10
N LEU A 181 4.27 -9.90 -14.10
CA LEU A 181 5.72 -9.85 -14.22
C LEU A 181 6.34 -9.12 -13.03
N LYS A 182 5.78 -7.97 -12.64
CA LYS A 182 6.24 -7.19 -11.47
C LYS A 182 6.16 -8.01 -10.20
N CYS A 183 5.05 -8.72 -9.98
CA CYS A 183 4.89 -9.59 -8.80
C CYS A 183 5.92 -10.71 -8.76
N ALA A 184 6.12 -11.42 -9.88
CA ALA A 184 7.12 -12.47 -9.97
C ALA A 184 8.56 -11.94 -9.80
N SER A 185 8.87 -10.75 -10.35
CA SER A 185 10.19 -10.09 -10.16
C SER A 185 10.43 -9.70 -8.70
N SER A 186 9.44 -9.11 -8.03
CA SER A 186 9.57 -8.75 -6.61
C SER A 186 9.81 -10.01 -5.74
N ALA A 187 9.14 -11.13 -6.08
CA ALA A 187 9.37 -12.41 -5.41
C ALA A 187 10.77 -12.95 -5.67
N LEU A 188 11.28 -12.87 -6.90
CA LEU A 188 12.65 -13.27 -7.25
C LEU A 188 13.70 -12.45 -6.51
N ASP A 189 13.52 -11.13 -6.44
CA ASP A 189 14.42 -10.23 -5.72
C ASP A 189 14.40 -10.51 -4.21
N HIS A 190 13.24 -10.83 -3.66
CA HIS A 190 13.11 -11.26 -2.26
C HIS A 190 13.89 -12.55 -2.02
N ALA A 191 13.74 -13.56 -2.89
CA ALA A 191 14.50 -14.82 -2.83
C ALA A 191 16.03 -14.57 -2.89
N LYS A 192 16.49 -13.72 -3.83
CA LYS A 192 17.91 -13.35 -3.98
C LYS A 192 18.47 -12.63 -2.75
N ARG A 193 17.70 -11.77 -2.09
CA ARG A 193 18.10 -11.04 -0.87
C ARG A 193 18.11 -11.90 0.39
N HIS A 194 17.22 -12.89 0.49
CA HIS A 194 17.04 -13.71 1.68
C HIS A 194 17.73 -15.07 1.62
N GLY A 195 18.92 -15.15 1.02
CA GLY A 195 19.80 -16.31 1.10
C GLY A 195 19.94 -17.08 -0.21
N LYS A 196 19.25 -16.69 -1.29
CA LYS A 196 19.33 -17.34 -2.60
C LYS A 196 18.90 -18.82 -2.56
N ASN A 197 19.05 -19.56 -3.67
CA ASN A 197 18.73 -21.01 -3.76
C ASN A 197 17.36 -21.37 -3.18
N ARG A 198 16.36 -20.51 -3.41
CA ARG A 198 15.01 -20.65 -2.87
C ARG A 198 13.97 -20.11 -3.84
N MET A 199 12.76 -20.59 -3.68
CA MET A 199 11.60 -20.05 -4.36
C MET A 199 10.78 -19.22 -3.38
N GLU A 200 10.36 -18.05 -3.83
CA GLU A 200 9.38 -17.21 -3.14
C GLU A 200 8.12 -17.09 -4.02
N VAL A 201 6.98 -17.27 -3.40
CA VAL A 201 5.69 -16.97 -4.02
C VAL A 201 5.34 -15.54 -3.68
N PHE A 202 4.90 -14.77 -4.65
CA PHE A 202 4.51 -13.40 -4.40
C PHE A 202 3.43 -13.33 -3.31
N SER A 203 3.62 -12.45 -2.39
CA SER A 203 2.61 -11.99 -1.43
C SER A 203 2.87 -10.53 -1.12
N SER A 204 1.86 -9.80 -0.70
CA SER A 204 2.02 -8.39 -0.34
C SER A 204 3.04 -8.16 0.79
N ALA A 205 3.31 -9.20 1.58
CA ALA A 205 4.30 -9.15 2.68
C ALA A 205 5.76 -9.09 2.21
N ILE A 206 6.06 -9.49 0.97
CA ILE A 206 7.43 -9.46 0.42
C ILE A 206 7.78 -8.14 -0.26
N LEU A 207 6.79 -7.26 -0.46
CA LEU A 207 7.05 -5.91 -0.97
C LEU A 207 7.86 -5.12 0.05
N GLY A 208 8.88 -4.43 -0.41
CA GLY A 208 9.58 -3.46 0.42
C GLY A 208 8.65 -2.32 0.83
N PRO A 209 8.90 -1.63 1.98
CA PRO A 209 8.03 -0.55 2.45
C PRO A 209 7.77 0.53 1.39
N ALA A 210 8.78 0.88 0.59
CA ALA A 210 8.65 1.89 -0.47
C ALA A 210 7.77 1.41 -1.64
N GLU A 211 7.93 0.16 -2.06
CA GLU A 211 7.12 -0.44 -3.13
C GLU A 211 5.67 -0.60 -2.69
N ARG A 212 5.45 -1.06 -1.46
CA ARG A 212 4.12 -1.15 -0.84
C ARG A 212 3.45 0.22 -0.77
N ALA A 213 4.16 1.25 -0.29
CA ALA A 213 3.64 2.61 -0.19
C ALA A 213 3.27 3.18 -1.57
N MET A 214 4.07 2.91 -2.61
CA MET A 214 3.77 3.34 -3.98
C MET A 214 2.50 2.67 -4.51
N GLU A 215 2.36 1.37 -4.35
CA GLU A 215 1.17 0.65 -4.80
C GLU A 215 -0.10 1.06 -4.04
N LEU A 216 -0.01 1.21 -2.74
CA LEU A 216 -1.12 1.72 -1.92
C LEU A 216 -1.52 3.14 -2.37
N THR A 217 -0.56 4.00 -2.71
CA THR A 217 -0.85 5.37 -3.19
C THR A 217 -1.69 5.36 -4.47
N GLU A 218 -1.37 4.49 -5.44
CA GLU A 218 -2.16 4.38 -6.67
C GLU A 218 -3.57 3.84 -6.40
N LEU A 219 -3.69 2.80 -5.56
CA LEU A 219 -4.99 2.26 -5.17
C LEU A 219 -5.85 3.26 -4.38
N LEU A 220 -5.22 4.09 -3.53
CA LEU A 220 -5.90 5.17 -2.82
C LEU A 220 -6.44 6.22 -3.79
N ARG A 221 -5.64 6.61 -4.80
CA ARG A 221 -6.07 7.56 -5.82
C ARG A 221 -7.29 7.04 -6.58
N GLU A 222 -7.22 5.80 -7.05
CA GLU A 222 -8.33 5.14 -7.73
C GLU A 222 -9.58 5.06 -6.85
N SER A 223 -9.44 4.68 -5.58
CA SER A 223 -10.54 4.64 -4.61
C SER A 223 -11.23 6.00 -4.46
N ILE A 224 -10.45 7.08 -4.31
CA ILE A 224 -10.99 8.44 -4.12
C ILE A 224 -11.69 8.95 -5.37
N GLU A 225 -11.09 8.77 -6.55
CA GLU A 225 -11.68 9.15 -7.84
C GLU A 225 -12.99 8.41 -8.11
N ASN A 226 -13.13 7.18 -7.62
CA ASN A 226 -14.36 6.38 -7.68
C ASN A 226 -15.30 6.59 -6.48
N GLY A 227 -15.31 7.77 -5.88
CA GLY A 227 -16.22 8.13 -4.79
C GLY A 227 -15.89 7.50 -3.45
N CYS A 228 -14.60 7.29 -3.15
CA CYS A 228 -14.08 6.63 -1.94
C CYS A 228 -14.51 5.15 -1.82
N ASN A 229 -14.56 4.45 -2.94
CA ASN A 229 -14.88 3.03 -2.95
C ASN A 229 -13.88 2.21 -2.11
N GLY A 230 -14.39 1.26 -1.32
CA GLY A 230 -13.58 0.48 -0.38
C GLY A 230 -13.35 1.13 0.98
N PHE A 231 -13.69 2.42 1.14
CA PHE A 231 -13.70 3.07 2.45
C PHE A 231 -15.02 2.86 3.17
N SER A 232 -14.95 2.78 4.49
CA SER A 232 -16.09 2.74 5.40
C SER A 232 -15.75 3.42 6.72
N LEU A 233 -16.78 3.79 7.48
CA LEU A 233 -16.63 4.26 8.86
C LEU A 233 -17.09 3.19 9.82
N HIS A 234 -16.30 2.97 10.87
CA HIS A 234 -16.68 2.21 12.05
C HIS A 234 -16.85 3.20 13.20
N TYR A 235 -17.74 2.89 14.12
CA TYR A 235 -18.11 3.78 15.21
C TYR A 235 -17.72 3.13 16.53
N GLN A 236 -16.90 3.84 17.32
CA GLN A 236 -16.53 3.39 18.65
C GLN A 236 -17.34 4.16 19.68
N PRO A 237 -18.12 3.49 20.55
CA PRO A 237 -18.98 4.16 21.49
C PRO A 237 -18.21 4.91 22.57
N VAL A 238 -18.74 6.06 22.97
CA VAL A 238 -18.28 6.92 24.06
C VAL A 238 -19.38 6.99 25.12
N PHE A 239 -19.00 6.66 26.33
CA PHE A 239 -19.96 6.60 27.47
C PHE A 239 -19.64 7.66 28.52
N SER A 240 -20.67 8.06 29.28
CA SER A 240 -20.48 8.75 30.55
C SER A 240 -20.07 7.74 31.64
N PRO A 241 -19.51 8.19 32.77
CA PRO A 241 -19.09 7.31 33.87
C PRO A 241 -20.23 6.50 34.50
N ASP A 242 -21.49 6.96 34.36
CA ASP A 242 -22.71 6.25 34.77
C ASP A 242 -23.19 5.20 33.74
N GLY A 243 -22.43 4.97 32.67
CA GLY A 243 -22.71 3.95 31.67
C GLY A 243 -23.71 4.34 30.60
N ARG A 244 -24.07 5.62 30.47
CA ARG A 244 -24.96 6.11 29.42
C ARG A 244 -24.18 6.39 28.15
N LEU A 245 -24.68 5.92 27.00
CA LEU A 245 -24.12 6.25 25.69
C LEU A 245 -24.24 7.76 25.41
N CYS A 246 -23.13 8.43 25.19
CA CYS A 246 -23.03 9.86 24.89
C CYS A 246 -22.78 10.17 23.44
N GLY A 247 -22.15 9.23 22.71
CA GLY A 247 -21.76 9.44 21.33
C GLY A 247 -20.88 8.33 20.79
N ALA A 248 -20.26 8.59 19.66
CA ALA A 248 -19.25 7.71 19.08
C ALA A 248 -18.16 8.49 18.34
N GLU A 249 -17.00 7.89 18.23
CA GLU A 249 -15.94 8.33 17.34
C GLU A 249 -16.03 7.59 16.00
N ALA A 250 -16.03 8.34 14.89
CA ALA A 250 -16.04 7.83 13.54
C ALA A 250 -14.62 7.50 13.06
N LEU A 251 -14.32 6.23 12.97
CA LEU A 251 -12.99 5.70 12.65
C LEU A 251 -12.97 5.12 11.25
N SER A 252 -12.14 5.69 10.40
CA SER A 252 -12.00 5.27 9.01
C SER A 252 -11.39 3.88 8.87
N ARG A 253 -11.94 3.09 7.92
CA ARG A 253 -11.43 1.78 7.51
C ARG A 253 -11.31 1.76 6.02
N TRP A 254 -10.27 1.12 5.53
CA TRP A 254 -10.07 0.94 4.10
C TRP A 254 -9.77 -0.51 3.79
N GLN A 255 -10.51 -1.03 2.82
CA GLN A 255 -10.33 -2.38 2.31
C GLN A 255 -10.15 -2.32 0.80
N CYS A 256 -9.03 -2.81 0.30
CA CYS A 256 -8.77 -2.91 -1.12
C CYS A 256 -8.60 -4.37 -1.56
N ALA A 257 -8.89 -4.63 -2.84
CA ALA A 257 -8.89 -5.99 -3.39
C ALA A 257 -7.50 -6.68 -3.25
N ARG A 258 -6.42 -5.90 -3.35
CA ARG A 258 -5.06 -6.46 -3.38
C ARG A 258 -4.44 -6.69 -2.01
N PHE A 259 -4.64 -5.77 -1.06
CA PHE A 259 -4.02 -5.82 0.27
C PHE A 259 -5.01 -6.17 1.39
N GLY A 260 -6.28 -6.37 1.06
CA GLY A 260 -7.31 -6.58 2.06
C GLY A 260 -7.52 -5.33 2.93
N SER A 261 -7.66 -5.52 4.23
CA SER A 261 -7.78 -4.42 5.20
C SER A 261 -6.42 -3.76 5.43
N VAL A 262 -6.35 -2.46 5.15
CA VAL A 262 -5.15 -1.63 5.37
C VAL A 262 -5.32 -0.82 6.64
N PRO A 263 -4.35 -0.82 7.57
CA PRO A 263 -4.43 -0.07 8.82
C PRO A 263 -4.57 1.44 8.61
N PRO A 264 -5.38 2.16 9.43
CA PRO A 264 -5.54 3.61 9.32
C PRO A 264 -4.22 4.39 9.33
N GLY A 265 -3.30 4.07 10.24
CA GLY A 265 -2.00 4.73 10.31
C GLY A 265 -1.16 4.62 9.02
N GLU A 266 -1.35 3.57 8.22
CA GLU A 266 -0.67 3.40 6.95
C GLU A 266 -1.32 4.22 5.82
N PHE A 267 -2.64 4.11 5.65
CA PHE A 267 -3.29 4.79 4.52
C PHE A 267 -3.50 6.29 4.77
N ILE A 268 -3.77 6.73 6.01
CA ILE A 268 -3.92 8.16 6.33
C ILE A 268 -2.61 8.90 6.07
N ALA A 269 -1.46 8.36 6.50
CA ALA A 269 -0.16 8.95 6.22
C ALA A 269 0.11 9.10 4.70
N LEU A 270 -0.33 8.15 3.88
CA LEU A 270 -0.21 8.23 2.42
C LEU A 270 -1.19 9.26 1.83
N LEU A 271 -2.41 9.35 2.33
CA LEU A 271 -3.40 10.37 1.93
C LEU A 271 -2.87 11.78 2.21
N GLU A 272 -2.30 12.00 3.38
CA GLU A 272 -1.68 13.27 3.78
C GLU A 272 -0.50 13.61 2.89
N LYS A 273 0.47 12.70 2.76
CA LYS A 273 1.67 12.90 1.94
C LYS A 273 1.38 13.28 0.49
N ASN A 274 0.26 12.81 -0.05
CA ASN A 274 -0.12 13.02 -1.45
C ASN A 274 -1.25 14.04 -1.63
N GLY A 275 -1.68 14.74 -0.56
CA GLY A 275 -2.74 15.75 -0.58
C GLY A 275 -4.16 15.20 -0.82
N MET A 276 -4.31 13.89 -0.92
CA MET A 276 -5.61 13.22 -1.11
C MET A 276 -6.50 13.28 0.13
N ILE A 277 -5.91 13.59 1.29
CA ILE A 277 -6.62 13.71 2.57
C ILE A 277 -7.74 14.77 2.52
N LEU A 278 -7.61 15.80 1.67
CA LEU A 278 -8.62 16.86 1.53
C LEU A 278 -9.95 16.28 0.99
N SER A 279 -9.88 15.54 -0.11
CA SER A 279 -11.06 14.89 -0.71
C SER A 279 -11.62 13.80 0.17
N PHE A 280 -10.75 12.95 0.71
CA PHE A 280 -11.11 11.89 1.62
C PHE A 280 -11.77 12.43 2.90
N GLY A 281 -11.20 13.45 3.54
CA GLY A 281 -11.72 14.03 4.77
C GLY A 281 -13.10 14.66 4.59
N ARG A 282 -13.35 15.29 3.44
CA ARG A 282 -14.69 15.78 3.09
C ARG A 282 -15.70 14.63 2.99
N TRP A 283 -15.33 13.55 2.33
CA TRP A 283 -16.18 12.36 2.27
C TRP A 283 -16.43 11.78 3.67
N ALA A 284 -15.37 11.57 4.46
CA ALA A 284 -15.48 11.00 5.80
C ALA A 284 -16.36 11.86 6.73
N PHE A 285 -16.18 13.18 6.73
CA PHE A 285 -17.01 14.10 7.50
C PHE A 285 -18.49 13.99 7.09
N ARG A 286 -18.79 14.02 5.78
CA ARG A 286 -20.18 13.89 5.31
C ARG A 286 -20.80 12.55 5.72
N GLN A 287 -20.06 11.44 5.62
CA GLN A 287 -20.57 10.12 6.05
C GLN A 287 -20.83 10.10 7.57
N ALA A 288 -19.94 10.68 8.36
CA ALA A 288 -20.10 10.75 9.81
C ALA A 288 -21.32 11.60 10.20
N VAL A 289 -21.51 12.77 9.58
CA VAL A 289 -22.69 13.63 9.82
C VAL A 289 -23.98 12.92 9.43
N ARG A 290 -24.01 12.27 8.27
CA ARG A 290 -25.17 11.48 7.82
C ARG A 290 -25.52 10.36 8.79
N GLN A 291 -24.52 9.63 9.28
CA GLN A 291 -24.76 8.58 10.27
C GLN A 291 -25.17 9.15 11.63
N CYS A 292 -24.64 10.32 11.99
CA CYS A 292 -25.06 11.03 13.21
C CYS A 292 -26.57 11.34 13.17
N ALA A 293 -27.09 11.80 12.02
CA ALA A 293 -28.53 12.03 11.86
C ALA A 293 -29.36 10.77 12.20
N VAL A 294 -28.91 9.60 11.72
CA VAL A 294 -29.59 8.33 12.01
C VAL A 294 -29.55 7.98 13.51
N PHE A 295 -28.41 8.18 14.17
CA PHE A 295 -28.29 7.89 15.60
C PHE A 295 -29.07 8.86 16.47
N LEU A 296 -29.25 10.10 16.02
CA LEU A 296 -30.07 11.10 16.74
C LEU A 296 -31.55 10.74 16.83
N ASP A 297 -32.09 9.95 15.89
CA ASP A 297 -33.48 9.44 15.95
C ASP A 297 -33.71 8.56 17.18
N GLU A 298 -32.70 7.81 17.62
CA GLU A 298 -32.76 6.92 18.76
C GLU A 298 -32.17 7.56 20.03
N TYR A 299 -31.11 8.36 19.88
CA TYR A 299 -30.35 8.99 20.97
C TYR A 299 -30.29 10.51 20.79
N PRO A 300 -31.32 11.30 21.22
CA PRO A 300 -31.41 12.75 20.94
C PRO A 300 -30.24 13.59 21.47
N ALA A 301 -29.46 13.10 22.43
CA ALA A 301 -28.28 13.76 22.97
C ALA A 301 -26.96 13.23 22.41
N PHE A 302 -27.00 12.41 21.35
CA PHE A 302 -25.84 11.78 20.76
C PHE A 302 -24.87 12.80 20.12
N SER A 303 -23.58 12.51 20.18
CA SER A 303 -22.56 13.32 19.58
C SER A 303 -21.60 12.44 18.74
N MET A 304 -21.27 12.89 17.55
CA MET A 304 -20.34 12.21 16.66
C MET A 304 -19.01 12.94 16.64
N ALA A 305 -17.94 12.23 17.01
CA ALA A 305 -16.58 12.74 16.93
C ALA A 305 -15.96 12.34 15.59
N VAL A 306 -15.25 13.29 14.94
CA VAL A 306 -14.63 13.13 13.63
C VAL A 306 -13.24 13.70 13.64
N ASN A 307 -12.26 12.87 13.30
CA ASN A 307 -10.87 13.25 13.17
C ASN A 307 -10.65 14.16 11.96
N LEU A 308 -9.96 15.27 12.13
CA LEU A 308 -9.50 16.16 11.08
C LEU A 308 -7.96 16.12 10.98
N SER A 309 -7.46 15.90 9.76
CA SER A 309 -6.03 16.04 9.48
C SER A 309 -5.60 17.50 9.47
N CYS A 310 -4.37 17.70 9.86
CA CYS A 310 -3.66 18.97 9.84
C CYS A 310 -3.76 19.70 8.49
N LEU A 311 -3.62 18.99 7.39
CA LEU A 311 -3.70 19.56 6.04
C LEU A 311 -5.08 20.09 5.70
N GLN A 312 -6.14 19.54 6.29
CA GLN A 312 -7.49 20.03 6.09
C GLN A 312 -7.70 21.42 6.73
N LEU A 313 -6.99 21.72 7.82
CA LEU A 313 -7.04 23.04 8.47
C LEU A 313 -6.36 24.16 7.64
N GLU A 314 -5.61 23.77 6.61
CA GLU A 314 -5.02 24.71 5.66
C GLU A 314 -5.95 25.05 4.48
N ASP A 315 -7.05 24.30 4.33
CA ASP A 315 -8.06 24.56 3.30
C ASP A 315 -8.96 25.73 3.72
N PRO A 316 -8.90 26.89 3.02
CA PRO A 316 -9.69 28.07 3.37
C PRO A 316 -11.20 27.84 3.24
N THR A 317 -11.61 26.79 2.53
CA THR A 317 -13.03 26.45 2.32
C THR A 317 -13.55 25.44 3.34
N LEU A 318 -12.72 24.99 4.29
CA LEU A 318 -13.10 23.95 5.25
C LEU A 318 -14.35 24.32 6.07
N VAL A 319 -14.34 25.50 6.70
CA VAL A 319 -15.45 25.94 7.59
C VAL A 319 -16.77 26.06 6.82
N GLU A 320 -16.71 26.59 5.60
CA GLU A 320 -17.88 26.68 4.72
C GLU A 320 -18.41 25.30 4.34
N TYR A 321 -17.50 24.38 4.00
CA TYR A 321 -17.85 22.98 3.70
C TYR A 321 -18.50 22.28 4.90
N LEU A 322 -17.96 22.43 6.11
CA LEU A 322 -18.54 21.86 7.33
C LEU A 322 -19.96 22.39 7.55
N ALA A 323 -20.13 23.73 7.48
CA ALA A 323 -21.43 24.38 7.65
C ALA A 323 -22.45 23.96 6.58
N GLN A 324 -22.01 23.82 5.33
CA GLN A 324 -22.87 23.37 4.24
C GLN A 324 -23.30 21.91 4.45
N THR A 325 -22.37 21.02 4.81
CA THR A 325 -22.67 19.61 5.05
C THR A 325 -23.67 19.42 6.19
N LEU A 326 -23.50 20.16 7.29
CA LEU A 326 -24.46 20.12 8.42
C LEU A 326 -25.87 20.53 8.00
N ARG A 327 -25.99 21.59 7.19
CA ARG A 327 -27.30 22.03 6.66
C ARG A 327 -27.93 21.00 5.71
N GLU A 328 -27.13 20.42 4.82
CA GLU A 328 -27.59 19.44 3.83
C GLU A 328 -28.07 18.14 4.47
N GLU A 329 -27.39 17.67 5.52
CA GLU A 329 -27.74 16.44 6.23
C GLU A 329 -28.69 16.69 7.44
N GLY A 330 -29.06 17.95 7.71
CA GLY A 330 -30.04 18.33 8.73
C GLY A 330 -29.59 18.12 10.19
N VAL A 331 -28.28 18.13 10.46
CA VAL A 331 -27.72 17.90 11.81
C VAL A 331 -27.29 19.22 12.43
N SER A 332 -27.68 19.46 13.69
CA SER A 332 -27.20 20.61 14.45
C SER A 332 -25.72 20.45 14.79
N ALA A 333 -24.95 21.53 14.61
CA ALA A 333 -23.49 21.51 14.81
C ALA A 333 -23.07 21.06 16.23
N GLU A 334 -23.89 21.28 17.23
CA GLU A 334 -23.64 20.86 18.62
C GLU A 334 -23.52 19.35 18.81
N HIS A 335 -23.99 18.56 17.84
CA HIS A 335 -23.87 17.09 17.81
C HIS A 335 -22.57 16.62 17.19
N ILE A 336 -21.74 17.52 16.64
CA ILE A 336 -20.49 17.15 16.00
C ILE A 336 -19.31 17.68 16.80
N ILE A 337 -18.35 16.79 17.03
CA ILE A 337 -17.06 17.06 17.67
C ILE A 337 -15.98 16.88 16.60
N VAL A 338 -15.16 17.90 16.37
CA VAL A 338 -13.98 17.79 15.52
C VAL A 338 -12.76 17.53 16.38
N GLU A 339 -11.99 16.49 16.05
CA GLU A 339 -10.84 16.05 16.82
C GLU A 339 -9.55 16.44 16.12
N LEU A 340 -8.60 16.98 16.85
CA LEU A 340 -7.29 17.44 16.38
C LEU A 340 -6.21 16.98 17.33
N THR A 341 -5.15 16.38 16.82
CA THR A 341 -4.07 15.90 17.68
C THR A 341 -3.31 17.04 18.35
N GLU A 342 -2.90 16.81 19.58
CA GLU A 342 -2.10 17.76 20.38
C GLU A 342 -0.83 18.20 19.65
N SER A 343 -0.10 17.25 19.07
CA SER A 343 1.17 17.49 18.38
C SER A 343 1.07 18.52 17.26
N TYR A 344 -0.09 18.71 16.67
CA TYR A 344 -0.32 19.72 15.65
C TYR A 344 -0.85 21.04 16.21
N LEU A 345 -1.75 20.99 17.18
CA LEU A 345 -2.32 22.20 17.79
C LEU A 345 -1.26 23.03 18.48
N ALA A 346 -0.37 22.41 19.25
CA ALA A 346 0.60 23.08 20.09
C ALA A 346 1.49 24.07 19.31
N PRO A 347 2.21 23.70 18.25
CA PRO A 347 3.10 24.59 17.52
C PRO A 347 2.37 25.61 16.65
N ASN A 348 1.09 25.44 16.35
CA ASN A 348 0.33 26.25 15.39
C ASN A 348 -0.82 27.03 16.03
N LEU A 349 -0.90 27.08 17.34
CA LEU A 349 -2.05 27.60 18.09
C LEU A 349 -2.45 29.02 17.69
N GLU A 350 -1.47 29.93 17.57
CA GLU A 350 -1.74 31.34 17.18
C GLU A 350 -2.41 31.42 15.80
N ARG A 351 -1.92 30.62 14.84
CA ARG A 351 -2.46 30.57 13.48
C ARG A 351 -3.86 29.95 13.43
N LEU A 352 -4.09 28.91 14.23
CA LEU A 352 -5.31 28.12 14.20
C LEU A 352 -6.43 28.71 15.07
N SER A 353 -6.12 29.55 16.05
CA SER A 353 -7.11 30.11 16.99
C SER A 353 -8.31 30.75 16.31
N GLY A 354 -8.08 31.48 15.21
CA GLY A 354 -9.15 32.11 14.44
C GLY A 354 -10.04 31.08 13.72
N LEU A 355 -9.46 30.02 13.18
CA LEU A 355 -10.18 28.94 12.51
C LEU A 355 -11.01 28.12 13.50
N LEU A 356 -10.44 27.76 14.64
CA LEU A 356 -11.12 27.04 15.71
C LEU A 356 -12.28 27.86 16.30
N ALA A 357 -12.08 29.18 16.45
CA ALA A 357 -13.13 30.08 16.88
C ALA A 357 -14.29 30.13 15.86
N GLN A 358 -14.01 30.11 14.55
CA GLN A 358 -15.04 30.02 13.51
C GLN A 358 -15.82 28.70 13.59
N MET A 359 -15.14 27.55 13.77
CA MET A 359 -15.79 26.26 13.94
C MET A 359 -16.71 26.26 15.18
N ARG A 360 -16.23 26.75 16.30
CA ARG A 360 -17.03 26.90 17.53
C ARG A 360 -18.19 27.90 17.35
N GLY A 361 -17.98 28.95 16.57
CA GLY A 361 -19.03 29.91 16.20
C GLY A 361 -20.16 29.30 15.37
N LEU A 362 -19.91 28.21 14.63
CA LEU A 362 -20.93 27.41 13.98
C LEU A 362 -21.71 26.51 14.97
N GLY A 363 -21.21 26.34 16.20
CA GLY A 363 -21.76 25.42 17.20
C GLY A 363 -21.03 24.09 17.27
N LEU A 364 -20.00 23.83 16.44
CA LEU A 364 -19.16 22.64 16.54
C LEU A 364 -18.38 22.64 17.85
N ARG A 365 -18.18 21.47 18.42
CA ARG A 365 -17.24 21.30 19.54
C ARG A 365 -15.87 20.85 19.00
N VAL A 366 -14.81 21.34 19.66
CA VAL A 366 -13.44 21.00 19.29
C VAL A 366 -12.83 20.15 20.41
N ALA A 367 -12.27 18.99 20.05
CA ALA A 367 -11.53 18.13 20.97
C ALA A 367 -10.03 18.14 20.62
N MET A 368 -9.21 18.18 21.66
CA MET A 368 -7.77 17.94 21.57
C MET A 368 -7.52 16.47 21.85
N ASP A 369 -6.97 15.77 20.85
CA ASP A 369 -6.73 14.33 20.90
C ASP A 369 -5.27 13.98 21.20
N ASP A 370 -5.02 12.74 21.64
CA ASP A 370 -3.70 12.19 22.02
C ASP A 370 -2.99 13.02 23.10
N PHE A 371 -3.73 13.63 24.03
CA PHE A 371 -3.13 14.53 25.02
C PHE A 371 -2.19 13.79 25.96
N GLY A 372 -0.99 14.38 26.10
CA GLY A 372 0.11 13.87 26.94
C GLY A 372 1.18 13.10 26.19
N THR A 373 0.98 12.76 24.91
CA THR A 373 1.97 12.05 24.09
C THR A 373 2.99 12.97 23.42
N GLY A 374 2.71 14.28 23.38
CA GLY A 374 3.52 15.30 22.74
C GLY A 374 4.37 16.13 23.72
N TYR A 375 4.92 17.23 23.21
CA TYR A 375 5.62 18.24 24.00
C TYR A 375 4.63 19.19 24.69
N SER A 376 3.60 18.66 25.33
CA SER A 376 2.52 19.45 25.89
C SER A 376 3.03 20.44 26.90
N SER A 377 2.92 21.71 26.58
CA SER A 377 2.95 22.70 27.61
C SER A 377 1.52 22.89 28.11
N LEU A 378 1.29 22.89 29.42
CA LEU A 378 0.05 23.36 30.04
C LEU A 378 -0.41 24.73 29.52
N SER A 379 0.51 25.47 28.87
CA SER A 379 0.26 26.70 28.14
C SER A 379 -0.69 26.49 26.95
N VAL A 380 -0.65 25.37 26.25
CA VAL A 380 -1.57 25.06 25.14
C VAL A 380 -2.98 24.93 25.70
N LEU A 381 -3.16 24.18 26.77
CA LEU A 381 -4.46 24.00 27.40
C LEU A 381 -5.09 25.34 27.85
N LYS A 382 -4.27 26.26 28.33
CA LYS A 382 -4.71 27.59 28.78
C LYS A 382 -5.23 28.48 27.64
N HIS A 383 -4.69 28.31 26.42
CA HIS A 383 -4.95 29.24 25.32
C HIS A 383 -5.69 28.60 24.13
N ALA A 384 -5.74 27.27 24.07
CA ALA A 384 -6.44 26.57 22.99
C ALA A 384 -7.95 26.71 23.17
N PRO A 385 -8.68 27.16 22.13
CA PRO A 385 -10.15 27.24 22.18
C PRO A 385 -10.75 25.84 21.94
N VAL A 386 -10.52 24.92 22.88
CA VAL A 386 -11.03 23.54 22.85
C VAL A 386 -12.11 23.34 23.91
N ASP A 387 -13.04 22.45 23.63
CA ASP A 387 -14.16 22.11 24.50
C ASP A 387 -13.95 20.79 25.25
N ILE A 388 -13.09 19.92 24.68
CA ILE A 388 -12.84 18.56 25.21
C ILE A 388 -11.32 18.27 25.07
N VAL A 389 -10.77 17.58 26.08
CA VAL A 389 -9.45 16.97 26.04
C VAL A 389 -9.60 15.46 26.13
N LYS A 390 -8.98 14.72 25.21
CA LYS A 390 -8.94 13.26 25.20
C LYS A 390 -7.56 12.82 25.75
N ILE A 391 -7.56 12.19 26.91
CA ILE A 391 -6.32 11.66 27.54
C ILE A 391 -6.00 10.33 26.89
N ASP A 392 -4.78 10.24 26.32
CA ASP A 392 -4.30 9.07 25.57
C ASP A 392 -4.24 7.80 26.45
N ARG A 393 -4.51 6.68 25.82
CA ARG A 393 -4.51 5.34 26.44
C ARG A 393 -3.22 4.96 27.16
N SER A 394 -2.08 5.53 26.79
CA SER A 394 -0.79 5.22 27.43
C SER A 394 -0.77 5.53 28.92
N PHE A 395 -1.56 6.52 29.37
CA PHE A 395 -1.73 6.86 30.78
C PHE A 395 -2.74 5.96 31.48
N VAL A 396 -3.69 5.39 30.76
CA VAL A 396 -4.71 4.49 31.30
C VAL A 396 -4.14 3.08 31.53
N GLN A 397 -3.34 2.57 30.59
CA GLN A 397 -2.68 1.27 30.74
C GLN A 397 -1.74 1.18 31.94
N GLY A 398 -1.16 2.31 32.35
CA GLY A 398 -0.33 2.42 33.54
C GLY A 398 -1.09 2.65 34.84
N LEU A 399 -2.36 3.00 34.80
CA LEU A 399 -3.13 3.59 35.90
C LEU A 399 -3.14 2.76 37.18
N CYS A 400 -3.25 1.43 37.07
CA CYS A 400 -3.32 0.53 38.23
C CYS A 400 -1.93 0.22 38.85
N GLY A 401 -0.84 0.50 38.15
CA GLY A 401 0.53 0.14 38.57
C GLY A 401 1.49 1.32 38.76
N SER A 402 1.16 2.48 38.19
CA SER A 402 1.99 3.67 38.18
C SER A 402 1.34 4.81 39.00
N ALA A 403 1.96 5.18 40.09
CA ALA A 403 1.52 6.35 40.88
C ALA A 403 1.58 7.65 40.05
N PHE A 404 2.48 7.72 39.07
CA PHE A 404 2.62 8.87 38.18
C PHE A 404 1.38 8.99 37.28
N ASP A 405 1.00 7.91 36.59
CA ASP A 405 -0.13 7.93 35.65
C ASP A 405 -1.45 8.20 36.37
N HIS A 406 -1.63 7.58 37.55
CA HIS A 406 -2.75 7.85 38.42
C HIS A 406 -2.86 9.34 38.80
N SER A 407 -1.77 9.94 39.26
CA SER A 407 -1.72 11.35 39.65
C SER A 407 -1.87 12.27 38.43
N PHE A 408 -1.29 11.90 37.28
CA PHE A 408 -1.40 12.66 36.04
C PHE A 408 -2.85 12.74 35.56
N VAL A 409 -3.54 11.61 35.42
CA VAL A 409 -4.95 11.59 34.95
C VAL A 409 -5.83 12.38 35.90
N HIS A 410 -5.70 12.18 37.22
CA HIS A 410 -6.47 12.90 38.19
C HIS A 410 -6.25 14.42 38.12
N LEU A 411 -4.97 14.87 38.11
CA LEU A 411 -4.62 16.28 37.97
C LEU A 411 -5.16 16.90 36.68
N MET A 412 -5.09 16.16 35.57
CA MET A 412 -5.56 16.64 34.28
C MET A 412 -7.06 16.83 34.26
N VAL A 413 -7.83 15.92 34.85
CA VAL A 413 -9.29 16.09 34.98
C VAL A 413 -9.63 17.35 35.81
N GLU A 414 -9.02 17.52 36.97
CA GLU A 414 -9.23 18.70 37.80
C GLU A 414 -8.84 20.01 37.10
N LEU A 415 -7.70 20.01 36.41
CA LEU A 415 -7.21 21.18 35.70
C LEU A 415 -8.13 21.56 34.55
N CYS A 416 -8.55 20.62 33.73
CA CYS A 416 -9.48 20.86 32.63
C CYS A 416 -10.81 21.41 33.13
N HIS A 417 -11.37 20.81 34.16
CA HIS A 417 -12.63 21.28 34.79
C HIS A 417 -12.49 22.70 35.34
N SER A 418 -11.34 23.06 35.94
CA SER A 418 -11.10 24.41 36.47
C SER A 418 -11.18 25.52 35.41
N VAL A 419 -10.97 25.17 34.13
CA VAL A 419 -11.06 26.09 33.00
C VAL A 419 -12.27 25.83 32.10
N GLY A 420 -13.20 24.97 32.53
CA GLY A 420 -14.46 24.68 31.83
C GLY A 420 -14.31 23.73 30.60
N ILE A 421 -13.23 22.95 30.53
CA ILE A 421 -12.96 21.97 29.49
C ILE A 421 -13.39 20.57 30.01
N ARG A 422 -14.10 19.80 29.21
CA ARG A 422 -14.47 18.42 29.51
C ARG A 422 -13.32 17.46 29.22
N VAL A 423 -13.35 16.30 29.85
CA VAL A 423 -12.32 15.28 29.70
C VAL A 423 -12.93 13.96 29.25
N CYS A 424 -12.36 13.43 28.16
CA CYS A 424 -12.56 12.05 27.72
C CYS A 424 -11.30 11.24 28.07
N VAL A 425 -11.46 10.09 28.70
CA VAL A 425 -10.36 9.17 28.99
C VAL A 425 -10.46 7.98 28.06
N GLU A 426 -9.38 7.76 27.28
CA GLU A 426 -9.34 6.74 26.23
C GLU A 426 -8.61 5.46 26.65
N GLY A 427 -8.90 4.36 25.94
CA GLY A 427 -8.19 3.10 26.12
C GLY A 427 -8.53 2.35 27.40
N VAL A 428 -9.76 2.48 27.89
CA VAL A 428 -10.24 1.69 29.02
C VAL A 428 -10.49 0.25 28.55
N GLU A 429 -9.59 -0.68 28.95
CA GLU A 429 -9.61 -2.07 28.50
C GLU A 429 -9.99 -3.06 29.59
N THR A 430 -9.89 -2.67 30.86
CA THR A 430 -10.17 -3.55 31.99
C THR A 430 -11.12 -2.92 33.02
N THR A 431 -11.84 -3.79 33.76
CA THR A 431 -12.70 -3.35 34.86
C THR A 431 -11.93 -2.69 36.01
N ALA A 432 -10.65 -3.04 36.18
CA ALA A 432 -9.77 -2.42 37.17
C ALA A 432 -9.46 -0.96 36.80
N GLU A 433 -9.14 -0.67 35.54
CA GLU A 433 -8.95 0.69 35.03
C GLU A 433 -10.21 1.52 35.17
N LEU A 434 -11.37 0.96 34.78
CA LEU A 434 -12.66 1.62 34.93
C LEU A 434 -12.94 2.00 36.40
N ALA A 435 -12.70 1.06 37.32
CA ALA A 435 -12.88 1.32 38.76
C ALA A 435 -11.93 2.39 39.31
N ALA A 436 -10.67 2.42 38.81
CA ALA A 436 -9.68 3.42 39.19
C ALA A 436 -10.02 4.83 38.67
N LEU A 437 -10.71 4.94 37.52
CA LEU A 437 -11.12 6.21 36.90
C LEU A 437 -12.36 6.82 37.57
N GLN A 438 -13.25 6.01 38.17
CA GLN A 438 -14.50 6.50 38.78
C GLN A 438 -14.31 7.68 39.73
N PRO A 439 -13.33 7.70 40.65
CA PRO A 439 -13.13 8.82 41.59
C PRO A 439 -12.65 10.12 40.91
N PHE A 440 -12.11 10.07 39.71
CA PHE A 440 -11.54 11.25 39.04
C PHE A 440 -12.56 12.18 38.43
N GLY A 441 -13.77 11.64 38.15
CA GLY A 441 -14.90 12.46 37.67
C GLY A 441 -14.73 12.89 36.21
N ALA A 442 -14.08 12.09 35.36
CA ALA A 442 -14.01 12.33 33.91
C ALA A 442 -15.44 12.42 33.33
N ASP A 443 -15.60 13.22 32.25
CA ASP A 443 -16.94 13.40 31.64
C ASP A 443 -17.27 12.26 30.68
N TYR A 444 -16.28 11.71 30.02
CA TYR A 444 -16.44 10.66 29.01
C TYR A 444 -15.37 9.57 29.16
N LEU A 445 -15.77 8.35 28.79
CA LEU A 445 -14.90 7.17 28.78
C LEU A 445 -15.04 6.44 27.46
N GLN A 446 -13.91 6.00 26.90
CA GLN A 446 -13.82 5.24 25.66
C GLN A 446 -12.80 4.12 25.80
N GLY A 447 -13.06 2.95 25.22
CA GLY A 447 -12.12 1.84 25.25
C GLY A 447 -12.75 0.50 24.91
N PHE A 448 -11.93 -0.52 24.72
CA PHE A 448 -12.41 -1.84 24.29
C PHE A 448 -13.27 -2.57 25.34
N LEU A 449 -13.13 -2.24 26.60
CA LEU A 449 -14.03 -2.74 27.64
C LEU A 449 -15.47 -2.26 27.42
N LEU A 450 -15.64 -1.04 26.91
CA LEU A 450 -16.93 -0.38 26.73
C LEU A 450 -17.53 -0.67 25.35
N GLY A 451 -16.66 -0.82 24.32
CA GLY A 451 -17.06 -1.18 22.96
C GLY A 451 -15.91 -1.08 21.96
N HIS A 452 -15.91 -2.00 21.02
CA HIS A 452 -14.99 -1.97 19.87
C HIS A 452 -15.56 -1.08 18.76
N PRO A 453 -14.70 -0.53 17.87
CA PRO A 453 -15.18 0.12 16.66
C PRO A 453 -15.94 -0.86 15.76
N GLU A 454 -17.23 -0.64 15.54
CA GLU A 454 -18.09 -1.51 14.73
C GLU A 454 -18.77 -0.74 13.58
N PRO A 455 -19.17 -1.43 12.49
CA PRO A 455 -20.03 -0.83 11.47
C PRO A 455 -21.36 -0.38 12.06
N ALA A 456 -21.98 0.68 11.49
CA ALA A 456 -23.24 1.24 11.98
C ALA A 456 -24.36 0.21 12.20
N ALA A 457 -24.41 -0.85 11.39
CA ALA A 457 -25.42 -1.91 11.51
C ALA A 457 -25.26 -2.80 12.76
N ARG A 458 -24.13 -2.69 13.48
CA ARG A 458 -23.84 -3.44 14.71
C ARG A 458 -23.67 -2.53 15.92
N PHE A 459 -23.60 -1.23 15.68
CA PHE A 459 -23.55 -0.21 16.70
C PHE A 459 -24.95 -0.05 17.36
#